data_8f9ac3ef8ee3229636ae3b347df21c34
#
_entry.id   8f9ac3ef8ee3229636ae3b347df21c34
#
_cell.length_a   1.000
_cell.length_b   1.000
_cell.length_c   1.000
_cell.angle_alpha   90.00
_cell.angle_beta   90.00
_cell.angle_gamma   90.00
#
_symmetry.space_group_name_H-M   'P 1'
#
loop_
_entity.id
_entity.type
_entity.pdbx_description
1 polymer ?
#
loop_
_entity_poly.entity_id
_entity_poly.type
_entity_poly.pdbx_seq_one_letter_code
_entity_poly.pdbx_strand_id
1 'polypeptide(L)'
;MKAQWICAALLCSTYAAASVHAAEMRATMNAVSDAGVGKSAGTVTISETKYGLVFTPKLDGLPPGVHGFHVHENKSCDTNQKDGKPVPAGAAGGHLDTTGSKKHGLPWGDGHVGDLPALYVESSGAAGNPVLAPRLKLADVKGKALMVHAGGDNHADHPAPLGGGGARIVCGIIE
;
A
#
# COMPACT_ATOMS: atom_id res chain seq x y z
N MET A 1 -7.75 25.17 -75.04
CA MET A 1 -7.98 24.15 -73.98
C MET A 1 -7.06 24.48 -72.80
N LYS A 2 -7.61 24.98 -71.69
CA LYS A 2 -6.84 25.36 -70.48
C LYS A 2 -7.02 24.24 -69.43
N ALA A 3 -5.96 23.51 -69.11
CA ALA A 3 -5.96 22.50 -68.07
C ALA A 3 -5.89 23.16 -66.69
N GLN A 4 -6.92 22.95 -65.87
CA GLN A 4 -6.90 23.36 -64.45
C GLN A 4 -6.33 22.21 -63.61
N TRP A 5 -5.24 22.48 -62.90
CA TRP A 5 -4.65 21.60 -61.90
C TRP A 5 -5.31 21.85 -60.56
N ILE A 6 -6.05 20.85 -60.04
CA ILE A 6 -6.62 20.90 -58.69
C ILE A 6 -5.57 20.32 -57.74
N CYS A 7 -4.95 21.17 -56.92
CA CYS A 7 -4.11 20.71 -55.80
C CYS A 7 -5.02 20.30 -54.65
N ALA A 8 -5.09 18.98 -54.38
CA ALA A 8 -5.71 18.44 -53.20
C ALA A 8 -4.72 18.56 -52.01
N ALA A 9 -5.01 19.43 -51.06
CA ALA A 9 -4.26 19.52 -49.83
C ALA A 9 -4.69 18.40 -48.89
N LEU A 10 -3.79 17.43 -48.64
CA LEU A 10 -3.96 16.42 -47.60
C LEU A 10 -3.75 17.10 -46.23
N LEU A 11 -4.83 17.25 -45.48
CA LEU A 11 -4.75 17.58 -44.05
C LEU A 11 -4.33 16.35 -43.26
N CYS A 12 -3.07 16.28 -42.84
CA CYS A 12 -2.56 15.29 -41.90
C CYS A 12 -2.98 15.71 -40.50
N SER A 13 -4.05 15.13 -39.98
CA SER A 13 -4.47 15.30 -38.57
C SER A 13 -3.54 14.48 -37.68
N THR A 14 -2.65 15.14 -36.96
CA THR A 14 -1.82 14.50 -35.93
C THR A 14 -2.67 14.27 -34.67
N TYR A 15 -3.05 13.03 -34.42
CA TYR A 15 -3.63 12.63 -33.14
C TYR A 15 -2.52 12.62 -32.08
N ALA A 16 -2.50 13.59 -31.20
CA ALA A 16 -1.71 13.54 -29.99
C ALA A 16 -2.34 12.53 -29.03
N ALA A 17 -1.73 11.37 -28.88
CA ALA A 17 -2.11 10.42 -27.84
C ALA A 17 -1.76 11.04 -26.47
N ALA A 18 -2.77 11.51 -25.75
CA ALA A 18 -2.59 11.92 -24.36
C ALA A 18 -2.28 10.65 -23.54
N SER A 19 -1.08 10.56 -22.99
CA SER A 19 -0.73 9.52 -22.03
C SER A 19 -1.57 9.72 -20.77
N VAL A 20 -2.56 8.86 -20.55
CA VAL A 20 -3.29 8.82 -19.29
C VAL A 20 -2.32 8.25 -18.26
N HIS A 21 -1.66 9.11 -17.49
CA HIS A 21 -0.93 8.70 -16.30
C HIS A 21 -1.97 8.23 -15.28
N ALA A 22 -1.88 6.98 -14.85
CA ALA A 22 -2.64 6.51 -13.71
C ALA A 22 -2.31 7.38 -12.50
N ALA A 23 -3.31 7.78 -11.73
CA ALA A 23 -3.08 8.51 -10.50
C ALA A 23 -2.28 7.64 -9.54
N GLU A 24 -1.20 8.20 -8.99
CA GLU A 24 -0.28 7.50 -8.10
C GLU A 24 -0.10 8.24 -6.78
N MET A 25 0.09 7.49 -5.72
CA MET A 25 0.55 7.94 -4.41
C MET A 25 1.80 7.17 -4.01
N ARG A 26 2.49 7.65 -2.99
CA ARG A 26 3.70 7.00 -2.48
C ARG A 26 3.72 7.02 -0.96
N ALA A 27 4.28 5.96 -0.36
CA ALA A 27 4.66 5.93 1.03
C ALA A 27 6.17 5.75 1.15
N THR A 28 6.86 6.66 1.84
CA THR A 28 8.23 6.42 2.30
C THR A 28 8.16 5.60 3.56
N MET A 29 8.68 4.38 3.48
CA MET A 29 8.60 3.38 4.54
C MET A 29 9.85 3.44 5.43
N ASN A 30 9.64 3.53 6.74
CA ASN A 30 10.73 3.63 7.71
C ASN A 30 10.60 2.53 8.75
N ALA A 31 11.73 1.99 9.21
CA ALA A 31 11.75 1.08 10.35
C ALA A 31 11.16 1.77 11.58
N VAL A 32 10.40 1.03 12.40
CA VAL A 32 9.84 1.54 13.65
C VAL A 32 10.24 0.66 14.82
N SER A 33 10.42 1.29 15.97
CA SER A 33 10.82 0.63 17.21
C SER A 33 10.23 1.36 18.42
N ASP A 34 10.51 0.89 19.62
CA ASP A 34 10.14 1.57 20.88
C ASP A 34 10.69 3.00 20.95
N ALA A 35 11.83 3.28 20.30
CA ALA A 35 12.44 4.59 20.21
C ALA A 35 11.77 5.51 19.15
N GLY A 36 10.77 5.02 18.40
CA GLY A 36 10.06 5.75 17.36
C GLY A 36 10.47 5.36 15.94
N VAL A 37 10.30 6.31 15.01
CA VAL A 37 10.61 6.16 13.59
C VAL A 37 12.11 6.20 13.36
N GLY A 38 12.64 5.19 12.70
CA GLY A 38 14.06 5.01 12.41
C GLY A 38 14.42 5.29 10.95
N LYS A 39 15.43 4.55 10.46
CA LYS A 39 15.95 4.70 9.09
C LYS A 39 14.94 4.23 8.04
N SER A 40 15.05 4.76 6.83
CA SER A 40 14.24 4.34 5.68
C SER A 40 14.53 2.88 5.31
N ALA A 41 13.45 2.14 5.05
CA ALA A 41 13.46 0.80 4.45
C ALA A 41 13.12 0.85 2.95
N GLY A 42 12.81 2.01 2.38
CA GLY A 42 12.47 2.18 0.97
C GLY A 42 11.14 2.87 0.74
N THR A 43 10.47 2.53 -0.35
CA THR A 43 9.20 3.15 -0.75
C THR A 43 8.19 2.11 -1.23
N VAL A 44 6.90 2.45 -1.13
CA VAL A 44 5.81 1.75 -1.81
C VAL A 44 5.10 2.75 -2.70
N THR A 45 4.98 2.44 -4.00
CA THR A 45 4.14 3.18 -4.94
C THR A 45 2.76 2.55 -4.96
N ILE A 46 1.73 3.39 -4.92
CA ILE A 46 0.33 2.97 -4.92
C ILE A 46 -0.33 3.53 -6.19
N SER A 47 -0.72 2.66 -7.11
CA SER A 47 -1.32 3.04 -8.39
C SER A 47 -2.77 2.56 -8.46
N GLU A 48 -3.66 3.43 -8.95
CA GLU A 48 -5.06 3.06 -9.14
C GLU A 48 -5.26 2.35 -10.47
N THR A 49 -5.98 1.23 -10.45
CA THR A 49 -6.34 0.45 -11.63
C THR A 49 -7.85 0.20 -11.67
N LYS A 50 -8.36 -0.31 -12.78
CA LYS A 50 -9.77 -0.74 -12.87
C LYS A 50 -10.14 -1.90 -11.93
N TYR A 51 -9.14 -2.55 -11.35
CA TYR A 51 -9.34 -3.69 -10.45
C TYR A 51 -9.14 -3.34 -8.96
N GLY A 52 -8.79 -2.10 -8.63
CA GLY A 52 -8.44 -1.65 -7.30
C GLY A 52 -7.05 -1.03 -7.26
N LEU A 53 -6.46 -0.92 -6.06
CA LEU A 53 -5.12 -0.38 -5.88
C LEU A 53 -4.05 -1.45 -6.01
N VAL A 54 -2.97 -1.13 -6.71
CA VAL A 54 -1.74 -1.93 -6.74
C VAL A 54 -0.70 -1.24 -5.86
N PHE A 55 -0.22 -1.95 -4.86
CA PHE A 55 0.90 -1.54 -4.01
C PHE A 55 2.17 -2.20 -4.53
N THR A 56 3.09 -1.39 -5.04
CA THR A 56 4.36 -1.83 -5.60
C THR A 56 5.49 -1.46 -4.63
N PRO A 57 5.96 -2.41 -3.81
CA PRO A 57 7.05 -2.17 -2.88
C PRO A 57 8.40 -2.07 -3.61
N LYS A 58 9.28 -1.25 -3.06
CA LYS A 58 10.72 -1.22 -3.30
C LYS A 58 11.37 -1.05 -1.94
N LEU A 59 11.37 -2.14 -1.18
CA LEU A 59 11.84 -2.18 0.20
C LEU A 59 13.07 -3.06 0.31
N ASP A 60 13.91 -2.77 1.32
CA ASP A 60 15.13 -3.51 1.61
C ASP A 60 15.41 -3.55 3.12
N GLY A 61 16.25 -4.50 3.54
CA GLY A 61 16.65 -4.65 4.94
C GLY A 61 15.57 -5.21 5.86
N LEU A 62 14.55 -5.89 5.30
CA LEU A 62 13.52 -6.58 6.08
C LEU A 62 13.93 -8.03 6.40
N PRO A 63 13.39 -8.63 7.47
CA PRO A 63 13.51 -10.06 7.70
C PRO A 63 12.92 -10.85 6.52
N PRO A 64 13.59 -11.91 6.02
CA PRO A 64 13.03 -12.75 4.97
C PRO A 64 11.76 -13.49 5.41
N GLY A 65 10.82 -13.67 4.48
CA GLY A 65 9.59 -14.44 4.74
C GLY A 65 8.32 -13.72 4.30
N VAL A 66 7.20 -14.17 4.84
CA VAL A 66 5.87 -13.59 4.60
C VAL A 66 5.51 -12.70 5.78
N HIS A 67 5.05 -11.48 5.50
CA HIS A 67 4.74 -10.46 6.50
C HIS A 67 3.32 -9.93 6.32
N GLY A 68 2.64 -9.68 7.44
CA GLY A 68 1.38 -8.92 7.43
C GLY A 68 1.63 -7.53 6.85
N PHE A 69 0.74 -7.12 5.93
CA PHE A 69 0.85 -5.85 5.21
C PHE A 69 -0.52 -5.18 5.18
N HIS A 70 -0.64 -4.03 5.85
CA HIS A 70 -1.96 -3.44 6.08
C HIS A 70 -1.94 -1.92 5.98
N VAL A 71 -3.09 -1.35 5.56
CA VAL A 71 -3.38 0.07 5.74
C VAL A 71 -4.02 0.27 7.11
N HIS A 72 -3.50 1.21 7.90
CA HIS A 72 -3.98 1.58 9.23
C HIS A 72 -4.79 2.89 9.20
N GLU A 73 -5.57 3.13 10.27
CA GLU A 73 -6.59 4.19 10.33
C GLU A 73 -6.03 5.62 10.32
N ASN A 74 -4.90 5.85 11.02
CA ASN A 74 -4.43 7.19 11.32
C ASN A 74 -3.21 7.59 10.49
N LYS A 75 -3.05 8.90 10.28
CA LYS A 75 -1.88 9.51 9.64
C LYS A 75 -0.73 9.67 10.64
N SER A 76 -0.26 8.57 11.23
CA SER A 76 0.90 8.60 12.12
C SER A 76 1.66 7.28 12.14
N CYS A 77 2.99 7.37 12.22
CA CYS A 77 3.90 6.26 12.52
C CYS A 77 4.53 6.38 13.90
N ASP A 78 4.04 7.28 14.76
CA ASP A 78 4.60 7.53 16.08
C ASP A 78 4.36 6.36 17.02
N THR A 79 5.29 6.15 17.95
CA THR A 79 5.12 5.23 19.06
C THR A 79 4.01 5.72 19.98
N ASN A 80 3.14 4.81 20.41
CA ASN A 80 2.12 5.07 21.43
C ASN A 80 2.40 4.21 22.68
N GLN A 81 1.68 4.46 23.76
CA GLN A 81 1.75 3.68 24.99
C GLN A 81 0.50 2.79 25.11
N LYS A 82 0.70 1.52 25.47
CA LYS A 82 -0.36 0.60 25.87
C LYS A 82 0.07 -0.14 27.12
N ASP A 83 -0.72 -0.04 28.18
CA ASP A 83 -0.45 -0.67 29.48
C ASP A 83 0.97 -0.32 30.02
N GLY A 84 1.41 0.93 29.85
CA GLY A 84 2.71 1.43 30.26
C GLY A 84 3.90 0.94 29.42
N LYS A 85 3.65 0.27 28.31
CA LYS A 85 4.68 -0.22 27.38
C LYS A 85 4.62 0.52 26.05
N PRO A 86 5.78 0.87 25.43
CA PRO A 86 5.80 1.46 24.11
C PRO A 86 5.29 0.46 23.05
N VAL A 87 4.52 0.97 22.12
CA VAL A 87 4.05 0.22 20.93
C VAL A 87 4.55 0.94 19.69
N PRO A 88 5.53 0.41 18.96
CA PRO A 88 6.05 0.99 17.72
C PRO A 88 4.91 1.30 16.75
N ALA A 89 4.90 2.49 16.16
CA ALA A 89 3.84 2.99 15.29
C ALA A 89 2.41 2.81 15.87
N GLY A 90 2.28 2.78 17.20
CA GLY A 90 1.00 2.57 17.89
C GLY A 90 -0.04 3.64 17.58
N ALA A 91 0.40 4.87 17.31
CA ALA A 91 -0.47 5.98 16.94
C ALA A 91 -1.16 5.81 15.57
N ALA A 92 -0.71 4.87 14.72
CA ALA A 92 -1.37 4.50 13.48
C ALA A 92 -2.79 3.92 13.69
N GLY A 93 -3.14 3.49 14.90
CA GLY A 93 -4.43 2.88 15.19
C GLY A 93 -4.53 1.42 14.76
N GLY A 94 -5.75 0.95 14.54
CA GLY A 94 -6.07 -0.37 14.00
C GLY A 94 -5.92 -0.45 12.49
N HIS A 95 -6.28 -1.61 11.91
CA HIS A 95 -6.41 -1.72 10.44
C HIS A 95 -7.55 -0.82 9.97
N LEU A 96 -7.41 -0.24 8.78
CA LEU A 96 -8.46 0.62 8.20
C LEU A 96 -9.75 -0.17 8.02
N ASP A 97 -10.78 0.19 8.77
CA ASP A 97 -12.09 -0.48 8.78
C ASP A 97 -13.23 0.52 8.54
N THR A 98 -13.35 1.01 7.31
CA THR A 98 -14.42 1.96 6.93
C THR A 98 -15.79 1.30 6.86
N THR A 99 -15.87 -0.01 6.89
CA THR A 99 -17.12 -0.78 6.84
C THR A 99 -17.63 -1.19 8.21
N GLY A 100 -16.81 -1.05 9.26
CA GLY A 100 -17.17 -1.47 10.62
C GLY A 100 -17.24 -2.99 10.78
N SER A 101 -16.50 -3.74 9.97
CA SER A 101 -16.48 -5.21 9.99
C SER A 101 -15.97 -5.79 11.30
N LYS A 102 -15.04 -5.08 11.96
CA LYS A 102 -14.38 -5.46 13.23
C LYS A 102 -13.76 -6.85 13.22
N LYS A 103 -13.40 -7.35 12.04
CA LYS A 103 -12.73 -8.64 11.86
C LYS A 103 -11.67 -8.55 10.79
N HIS A 104 -10.61 -9.31 10.99
CA HIS A 104 -9.56 -9.48 9.99
C HIS A 104 -10.00 -10.48 8.91
N GLY A 105 -9.56 -10.29 7.67
CA GLY A 105 -10.01 -11.16 6.60
C GLY A 105 -9.21 -11.07 5.31
N LEU A 106 -9.72 -11.77 4.30
CA LEU A 106 -9.14 -11.76 2.96
C LEU A 106 -9.22 -10.37 2.32
N PRO A 107 -8.24 -9.95 1.52
CA PRO A 107 -8.22 -8.65 0.83
C PRO A 107 -9.43 -8.38 -0.05
N TRP A 108 -10.11 -9.43 -0.51
CA TRP A 108 -11.36 -9.38 -1.32
C TRP A 108 -12.60 -9.82 -0.54
N GLY A 109 -12.45 -10.11 0.75
CA GLY A 109 -13.50 -10.60 1.63
C GLY A 109 -14.29 -9.49 2.31
N ASP A 110 -14.86 -9.81 3.46
CA ASP A 110 -15.70 -8.95 4.28
C ASP A 110 -15.01 -8.46 5.58
N GLY A 111 -13.68 -8.66 5.70
CA GLY A 111 -12.85 -8.12 6.76
C GLY A 111 -12.56 -6.63 6.61
N HIS A 112 -11.59 -6.11 7.38
CA HIS A 112 -11.17 -4.71 7.26
C HIS A 112 -10.80 -4.38 5.81
N VAL A 113 -11.11 -3.20 5.33
CA VAL A 113 -10.73 -2.82 3.96
C VAL A 113 -9.22 -2.61 3.80
N GLY A 114 -8.53 -2.35 4.92
CA GLY A 114 -7.08 -2.19 4.99
C GLY A 114 -6.28 -3.50 5.01
N ASP A 115 -6.93 -4.67 5.03
CA ASP A 115 -6.25 -5.97 4.96
C ASP A 115 -5.78 -6.20 3.52
N LEU A 116 -4.46 -6.12 3.30
CA LEU A 116 -3.82 -6.32 2.00
C LEU A 116 -3.33 -7.76 1.87
N PRO A 117 -3.03 -8.25 0.64
CA PRO A 117 -2.27 -9.48 0.50
C PRO A 117 -0.94 -9.36 1.24
N ALA A 118 -0.53 -10.44 1.90
CA ALA A 118 0.72 -10.47 2.66
C ALA A 118 1.93 -10.10 1.79
N LEU A 119 2.89 -9.38 2.37
CA LEU A 119 4.11 -8.98 1.71
C LEU A 119 5.12 -10.13 1.73
N TYR A 120 5.67 -10.48 0.57
CA TYR A 120 6.78 -11.43 0.49
C TYR A 120 8.12 -10.70 0.48
N VAL A 121 9.02 -11.12 1.37
CA VAL A 121 10.40 -10.63 1.48
C VAL A 121 11.35 -11.76 1.10
N GLU A 122 12.21 -11.49 0.13
CA GLU A 122 13.20 -12.44 -0.38
C GLU A 122 14.30 -12.74 0.67
N SER A 123 15.09 -13.79 0.44
CA SER A 123 16.21 -14.15 1.30
C SER A 123 17.28 -13.06 1.43
N SER A 124 17.33 -12.15 0.45
CA SER A 124 18.18 -10.95 0.47
C SER A 124 17.72 -9.86 1.43
N GLY A 125 16.46 -9.93 1.91
CA GLY A 125 15.81 -8.87 2.67
C GLY A 125 15.06 -7.86 1.80
N ALA A 126 14.99 -8.09 0.49
CA ALA A 126 14.28 -7.22 -0.45
C ALA A 126 12.81 -7.62 -0.60
N ALA A 127 11.92 -6.62 -0.77
CA ALA A 127 10.53 -6.84 -1.16
C ALA A 127 10.19 -5.98 -2.38
N GLY A 128 9.83 -6.63 -3.50
CA GLY A 128 9.55 -5.98 -4.77
C GLY A 128 8.29 -6.48 -5.46
N ASN A 129 7.63 -7.52 -4.95
CA ASN A 129 6.44 -8.10 -5.57
C ASN A 129 5.20 -7.23 -5.35
N PRO A 130 4.54 -6.74 -6.42
CA PRO A 130 3.31 -5.97 -6.28
C PRO A 130 2.16 -6.81 -5.72
N VAL A 131 1.28 -6.16 -4.93
CA VAL A 131 0.06 -6.77 -4.41
C VAL A 131 -1.17 -5.94 -4.82
N LEU A 132 -2.29 -6.61 -5.10
CA LEU A 132 -3.56 -6.00 -5.50
C LEU A 132 -4.53 -5.94 -4.31
N ALA A 133 -5.05 -4.75 -4.02
CA ALA A 133 -6.11 -4.50 -3.05
C ALA A 133 -7.42 -4.12 -3.79
N PRO A 134 -8.29 -5.06 -4.11
CA PRO A 134 -9.42 -4.83 -5.01
C PRO A 134 -10.55 -3.98 -4.40
N ARG A 135 -10.56 -3.81 -3.08
CA ARG A 135 -11.59 -3.07 -2.34
C ARG A 135 -11.25 -1.61 -2.08
N LEU A 136 -10.01 -1.18 -2.37
CA LEU A 136 -9.50 0.15 -2.06
C LEU A 136 -9.44 1.05 -3.30
N LYS A 137 -9.61 2.36 -3.06
CA LYS A 137 -9.35 3.47 -3.98
C LYS A 137 -8.33 4.43 -3.37
N LEU A 138 -7.66 5.26 -4.17
CA LEU A 138 -6.68 6.22 -3.68
C LEU A 138 -7.27 7.15 -2.60
N ALA A 139 -8.52 7.55 -2.76
CA ALA A 139 -9.21 8.41 -1.77
C ALA A 139 -9.32 7.77 -0.37
N ASP A 140 -9.41 6.44 -0.29
CA ASP A 140 -9.57 5.72 0.98
C ASP A 140 -8.27 5.68 1.78
N VAL A 141 -7.12 5.67 1.08
CA VAL A 141 -5.80 5.44 1.68
C VAL A 141 -4.97 6.72 1.84
N LYS A 142 -5.37 7.82 1.20
CA LYS A 142 -4.65 9.10 1.31
C LYS A 142 -4.54 9.57 2.76
N GLY A 143 -3.29 9.82 3.20
CA GLY A 143 -3.01 10.24 4.56
C GLY A 143 -3.15 9.12 5.60
N LYS A 144 -3.25 7.86 5.19
CA LYS A 144 -3.27 6.70 6.08
C LYS A 144 -1.87 6.14 6.26
N ALA A 145 -1.64 5.38 7.34
CA ALA A 145 -0.38 4.70 7.54
C ALA A 145 -0.40 3.34 6.84
N LEU A 146 0.66 3.05 6.11
CA LEU A 146 0.95 1.74 5.54
C LEU A 146 1.94 1.02 6.46
N MET A 147 1.68 -0.25 6.78
CA MET A 147 2.38 -0.99 7.81
C MET A 147 2.87 -2.35 7.31
N VAL A 148 4.11 -2.71 7.69
CA VAL A 148 4.62 -4.08 7.61
C VAL A 148 4.78 -4.62 9.02
N HIS A 149 4.32 -5.85 9.24
CA HIS A 149 4.38 -6.54 10.52
C HIS A 149 5.51 -7.57 10.58
N ALA A 150 5.91 -7.97 11.78
CA ALA A 150 6.98 -8.95 11.99
C ALA A 150 6.55 -10.37 11.63
N GLY A 151 5.29 -10.72 11.89
CA GLY A 151 4.71 -12.03 11.57
C GLY A 151 4.05 -12.03 10.20
N GLY A 152 3.60 -13.23 9.80
CA GLY A 152 2.83 -13.43 8.57
C GLY A 152 1.39 -12.95 8.66
N ASP A 153 0.57 -13.42 7.72
CA ASP A 153 -0.86 -13.14 7.72
C ASP A 153 -1.62 -14.38 7.22
N ASN A 154 -2.49 -14.94 8.06
CA ASN A 154 -3.37 -16.04 7.70
C ASN A 154 -4.75 -15.55 7.22
N HIS A 155 -4.96 -14.24 7.13
CA HIS A 155 -6.21 -13.58 6.70
C HIS A 155 -7.43 -13.99 7.54
N ALA A 156 -7.24 -14.20 8.84
CA ALA A 156 -8.29 -14.55 9.79
C ALA A 156 -7.91 -14.10 11.21
N ASP A 157 -8.90 -14.08 12.13
CA ASP A 157 -8.65 -13.79 13.56
C ASP A 157 -8.28 -15.04 14.38
N HIS A 158 -8.24 -16.20 13.75
CA HIS A 158 -7.87 -17.47 14.37
C HIS A 158 -6.82 -18.22 13.55
N PRO A 159 -5.84 -18.89 14.16
CA PRO A 159 -5.64 -19.10 15.62
C PRO A 159 -5.07 -17.87 16.35
N ALA A 160 -4.62 -16.83 15.63
CA ALA A 160 -4.08 -15.61 16.21
C ALA A 160 -4.84 -14.38 15.70
N PRO A 161 -5.10 -13.36 16.54
CA PRO A 161 -5.77 -12.12 16.11
C PRO A 161 -5.02 -11.43 14.97
N LEU A 162 -5.76 -10.77 14.09
CA LEU A 162 -5.22 -9.94 13.00
C LEU A 162 -4.20 -10.69 12.13
N GLY A 163 -4.53 -11.93 11.75
CA GLY A 163 -3.70 -12.74 10.87
C GLY A 163 -2.42 -13.28 11.50
N GLY A 164 -2.14 -12.95 12.78
CA GLY A 164 -0.88 -13.29 13.44
C GLY A 164 0.27 -12.34 13.10
N GLY A 165 -0.01 -11.17 12.52
CA GLY A 165 0.99 -10.18 12.11
C GLY A 165 1.92 -9.72 13.24
N GLY A 166 1.42 -9.61 14.46
CA GLY A 166 2.22 -9.29 15.64
C GLY A 166 2.80 -7.86 15.62
N ALA A 167 4.08 -7.73 15.97
CA ALA A 167 4.74 -6.43 16.10
C ALA A 167 4.80 -5.67 14.76
N ARG A 168 4.74 -4.34 14.84
CA ARG A 168 4.94 -3.42 13.70
C ARG A 168 6.43 -3.18 13.53
N ILE A 169 6.96 -3.33 12.33
CA ILE A 169 8.39 -3.22 12.04
C ILE A 169 8.74 -2.13 11.04
N VAL A 170 7.82 -1.80 10.12
CA VAL A 170 8.00 -0.72 9.15
C VAL A 170 6.69 0.03 8.95
N CYS A 171 6.75 1.35 8.91
CA CYS A 171 5.60 2.23 8.73
C CYS A 171 5.93 3.40 7.80
N GLY A 172 4.94 3.84 7.02
CA GLY A 172 5.02 5.03 6.18
C GLY A 172 3.65 5.63 5.93
N ILE A 173 3.59 6.94 5.70
CA ILE A 173 2.34 7.63 5.39
C ILE A 173 2.15 7.69 3.89
N ILE A 174 0.94 7.39 3.41
CA ILE A 174 0.56 7.43 2.00
C ILE A 174 0.23 8.87 1.60
N GLU A 175 1.00 9.43 0.66
CA GLU A 175 0.90 10.83 0.18
C GLU A 175 0.92 10.93 -1.34
#